data_7ca304b4bced7853a76535055b12ac8e
#
_entry.id   7ca304b4bced7853a76535055b12ac8e
#
_cell.length_a   1.000
_cell.length_b   1.000
_cell.length_c   1.000
_cell.angle_alpha   90.00
_cell.angle_beta   90.00
_cell.angle_gamma   90.00
#
_symmetry.space_group_name_H-M   'P 1'
#
loop_
_entity.id
_entity.type
_entity.pdbx_description
1 polymer ?
#
loop_
_entity_poly.entity_id
_entity_poly.type
_entity_poly.pdbx_seq_one_letter_code
_entity_poly.pdbx_strand_id
1 'polypeptide(L)'
;MGTTVEDMVSRYLEHKLESGGSRSTMQPVLDEFAEFCKGEGVESIGELTSSDVREYGLAILRRKYTNKEIAGSTAHTYFAYVRAFLSFCVRDEELDTNPAATERAEEFLPEDEPTTETQFWTPEQRKRLLEYADERLHMARKETIDVPLERAYRDRTAVVLLAELGVRGAELFRDKNDSDRDGLQWSDVDLDRGRITVFGKSRNREPVGLTERAHNALSRLQRVHEPPTDDWPVFPTDHAASKYAAVEDATGERPEPGSDIDAICRDREVAPPSITKEAGRQILKRLTNEARIELKGDQDYLQPHGARRALGAELYESGHSELAQSALRHKSIETTHEAYSDIKAEDVAKSIDEVRK
;
A
#
# COMPACT_ATOMS: atom_id res chain seq x y z
N MET A 1 -8.33 -26.58 32.67
CA MET A 1 -9.06 -25.72 31.71
C MET A 1 -8.06 -25.43 30.61
N GLY A 2 -8.36 -25.79 29.37
CA GLY A 2 -7.50 -25.47 28.22
C GLY A 2 -7.58 -23.99 27.87
N THR A 3 -6.60 -23.50 27.11
CA THR A 3 -6.59 -22.12 26.60
C THR A 3 -7.72 -21.94 25.59
N THR A 4 -8.51 -20.86 25.71
CA THR A 4 -9.62 -20.60 24.77
C THR A 4 -9.13 -20.14 23.40
N VAL A 5 -9.97 -20.22 22.37
CA VAL A 5 -9.63 -19.72 21.03
C VAL A 5 -9.43 -18.20 21.07
N GLU A 6 -10.26 -17.46 21.82
CA GLU A 6 -10.16 -16.01 21.98
C GLU A 6 -8.83 -15.58 22.64
N ASP A 7 -8.41 -16.31 23.70
CA ASP A 7 -7.12 -16.01 24.36
C ASP A 7 -5.94 -16.22 23.40
N MET A 8 -5.98 -17.30 22.61
CA MET A 8 -4.96 -17.58 21.62
C MET A 8 -4.94 -16.56 20.48
N VAL A 9 -6.09 -16.10 20.02
CA VAL A 9 -6.19 -15.00 19.05
C VAL A 9 -5.54 -13.73 19.61
N SER A 10 -5.83 -13.39 20.87
CA SER A 10 -5.23 -12.22 21.53
C SER A 10 -3.72 -12.34 21.61
N ARG A 11 -3.16 -13.47 22.05
CA ARG A 11 -1.70 -13.75 22.08
C ARG A 11 -1.09 -13.66 20.68
N TYR A 12 -1.74 -14.23 19.67
CA TYR A 12 -1.24 -14.18 18.30
C TYR A 12 -1.18 -12.74 17.76
N LEU A 13 -2.23 -11.96 18.01
CA LEU A 13 -2.29 -10.57 17.59
C LEU A 13 -1.24 -9.70 18.33
N GLU A 14 -0.96 -9.98 19.60
CA GLU A 14 0.13 -9.35 20.35
C GLU A 14 1.50 -9.71 19.77
N HIS A 15 1.73 -11.00 19.47
CA HIS A 15 2.96 -11.45 18.81
C HIS A 15 3.17 -10.81 17.42
N LYS A 16 2.08 -10.38 16.76
CA LYS A 16 2.10 -9.69 15.45
C LYS A 16 2.16 -8.18 15.54
N LEU A 17 2.24 -7.60 16.72
CA LEU A 17 2.27 -6.13 16.96
C LEU A 17 3.35 -5.40 16.17
N GLU A 18 4.44 -6.07 15.79
CA GLU A 18 5.52 -5.51 14.98
C GLU A 18 5.13 -5.21 13.52
N SER A 19 3.91 -5.57 13.08
CA SER A 19 3.42 -5.33 11.71
C SER A 19 2.00 -4.75 11.69
N GLY A 20 1.85 -3.50 12.12
CA GLY A 20 0.56 -2.82 12.32
C GLY A 20 -0.45 -2.90 11.17
N GLY A 21 0.02 -2.85 9.91
CA GLY A 21 -0.87 -2.92 8.73
C GLY A 21 -1.56 -4.27 8.53
N SER A 22 -0.98 -5.36 9.00
CA SER A 22 -1.60 -6.70 8.90
C SER A 22 -2.62 -6.94 10.01
N ARG A 23 -2.45 -6.34 11.18
CA ARG A 23 -3.35 -6.52 12.32
C ARG A 23 -4.76 -6.02 12.03
N SER A 24 -4.90 -4.83 11.46
CA SER A 24 -6.22 -4.22 11.19
C SER A 24 -7.10 -5.03 10.22
N THR A 25 -6.48 -5.82 9.32
CA THR A 25 -7.21 -6.71 8.40
C THR A 25 -7.39 -8.12 8.97
N MET A 26 -6.47 -8.58 9.79
CA MET A 26 -6.44 -9.93 10.34
C MET A 26 -7.35 -10.08 11.55
N GLN A 27 -7.36 -9.08 12.45
CA GLN A 27 -8.11 -9.11 13.69
C GLN A 27 -9.60 -9.37 13.49
N PRO A 28 -10.35 -8.64 12.62
CA PRO A 28 -11.77 -8.92 12.43
C PRO A 28 -12.07 -10.34 11.95
N VAL A 29 -11.17 -10.92 11.14
CA VAL A 29 -11.33 -12.29 10.64
C VAL A 29 -11.10 -13.33 11.75
N LEU A 30 -10.10 -13.11 12.59
CA LEU A 30 -9.78 -14.02 13.69
C LEU A 30 -10.79 -13.90 14.83
N ASP A 31 -11.30 -12.70 15.10
CA ASP A 31 -12.38 -12.49 16.06
C ASP A 31 -13.66 -13.23 15.61
N GLU A 32 -14.02 -13.14 14.31
CA GLU A 32 -15.15 -13.87 13.73
C GLU A 32 -14.93 -15.40 13.77
N PHE A 33 -13.70 -15.86 13.56
CA PHE A 33 -13.36 -17.28 13.69
C PHE A 33 -13.51 -17.77 15.13
N ALA A 34 -13.03 -17.01 16.11
CA ALA A 34 -13.18 -17.34 17.54
C ALA A 34 -14.66 -17.36 17.97
N GLU A 35 -15.45 -16.37 17.53
CA GLU A 35 -16.88 -16.34 17.80
C GLU A 35 -17.61 -17.56 17.21
N PHE A 36 -17.25 -17.94 15.98
CA PHE A 36 -17.79 -19.14 15.35
C PHE A 36 -17.45 -20.41 16.16
N CYS A 37 -16.17 -20.61 16.53
CA CYS A 37 -15.74 -21.76 17.33
C CYS A 37 -16.53 -21.87 18.65
N LYS A 38 -16.72 -20.75 19.33
CA LYS A 38 -17.52 -20.67 20.55
C LYS A 38 -19.00 -21.04 20.32
N GLY A 39 -19.57 -20.57 19.20
CA GLY A 39 -20.94 -20.91 18.80
C GLY A 39 -21.13 -22.40 18.53
N GLU A 40 -20.11 -23.08 18.02
CA GLU A 40 -20.10 -24.53 17.77
C GLU A 40 -19.71 -25.37 19.01
N GLY A 41 -19.44 -24.72 20.15
CA GLY A 41 -19.13 -25.39 21.41
C GLY A 41 -17.69 -25.83 21.58
N VAL A 42 -16.76 -25.30 20.78
CA VAL A 42 -15.31 -25.49 20.96
C VAL A 42 -14.82 -24.56 22.07
N GLU A 43 -14.66 -25.11 23.29
CA GLU A 43 -14.29 -24.34 24.48
C GLU A 43 -12.76 -24.09 24.56
N SER A 44 -11.96 -25.04 24.04
CA SER A 44 -10.51 -24.97 24.08
C SER A 44 -9.89 -25.12 22.69
N ILE A 45 -8.78 -24.40 22.43
CA ILE A 45 -8.05 -24.49 21.16
C ILE A 45 -7.58 -25.92 20.87
N GLY A 46 -7.24 -26.70 21.91
CA GLY A 46 -6.81 -28.09 21.79
C GLY A 46 -7.89 -29.05 21.30
N GLU A 47 -9.17 -28.66 21.34
CA GLU A 47 -10.30 -29.47 20.85
C GLU A 47 -10.58 -29.23 19.37
N LEU A 48 -9.95 -28.19 18.76
CA LEU A 48 -10.23 -27.78 17.40
C LEU A 48 -9.76 -28.82 16.38
N THR A 49 -10.67 -29.21 15.49
CA THR A 49 -10.43 -30.21 14.45
C THR A 49 -10.46 -29.62 13.05
N SER A 50 -10.01 -30.37 12.05
CA SER A 50 -10.13 -29.97 10.65
C SER A 50 -11.60 -29.89 10.19
N SER A 51 -12.51 -30.58 10.87
CA SER A 51 -13.95 -30.48 10.61
C SER A 51 -14.49 -29.12 11.00
N ASP A 52 -14.09 -28.60 12.18
CA ASP A 52 -14.54 -27.30 12.68
C ASP A 52 -14.02 -26.15 11.77
N VAL A 53 -12.77 -26.25 11.32
CA VAL A 53 -12.19 -25.30 10.38
C VAL A 53 -12.95 -25.34 9.04
N ARG A 54 -13.30 -26.52 8.55
CA ARG A 54 -14.11 -26.67 7.32
C ARG A 54 -15.51 -26.09 7.49
N GLU A 55 -16.17 -26.34 8.64
CA GLU A 55 -17.50 -25.77 8.93
C GLU A 55 -17.46 -24.24 8.98
N TYR A 56 -16.45 -23.64 9.63
CA TYR A 56 -16.21 -22.19 9.56
C TYR A 56 -16.11 -21.71 8.11
N GLY A 57 -15.31 -22.40 7.30
CA GLY A 57 -15.12 -22.07 5.90
C GLY A 57 -16.42 -22.09 5.11
N LEU A 58 -17.26 -23.11 5.31
CA LEU A 58 -18.57 -23.24 4.65
C LEU A 58 -19.59 -22.22 5.16
N ALA A 59 -19.73 -22.13 6.49
CA ALA A 59 -20.75 -21.30 7.12
C ALA A 59 -20.49 -19.79 6.98
N ILE A 60 -19.23 -19.40 6.96
CA ILE A 60 -18.82 -17.99 6.93
C ILE A 60 -18.24 -17.60 5.58
N LEU A 61 -17.08 -18.14 5.20
CA LEU A 61 -16.33 -17.66 4.02
C LEU A 61 -17.05 -17.99 2.69
N ARG A 62 -17.52 -19.22 2.53
CA ARG A 62 -18.26 -19.63 1.33
C ARG A 62 -19.58 -18.88 1.20
N ARG A 63 -20.29 -18.67 2.32
CA ARG A 63 -21.54 -17.90 2.33
C ARG A 63 -21.29 -16.45 1.92
N LYS A 64 -20.28 -15.77 2.51
CA LYS A 64 -19.91 -14.39 2.14
C LYS A 64 -19.55 -14.28 0.65
N TYR A 65 -18.78 -15.23 0.11
CA TYR A 65 -18.46 -15.28 -1.30
C TYR A 65 -19.73 -15.44 -2.16
N THR A 66 -20.60 -16.39 -1.83
CA THR A 66 -21.84 -16.65 -2.57
C THR A 66 -22.77 -15.44 -2.57
N ASN A 67 -22.84 -14.72 -1.44
CA ASN A 67 -23.60 -13.48 -1.31
C ASN A 67 -22.93 -12.27 -1.96
N LYS A 68 -21.74 -12.42 -2.56
CA LYS A 68 -20.94 -11.33 -3.14
C LYS A 68 -20.51 -10.26 -2.13
N GLU A 69 -20.42 -10.60 -0.85
CA GLU A 69 -19.91 -9.72 0.20
C GLU A 69 -18.37 -9.64 0.15
N ILE A 70 -17.71 -10.73 -0.30
CA ILE A 70 -16.26 -10.80 -0.51
C ILE A 70 -15.94 -11.46 -1.86
N ALA A 71 -14.79 -11.10 -2.44
CA ALA A 71 -14.24 -11.78 -3.62
C ALA A 71 -13.62 -13.14 -3.24
N GLY A 72 -13.44 -14.04 -4.22
CA GLY A 72 -12.78 -15.34 -4.03
C GLY A 72 -11.38 -15.19 -3.44
N SER A 73 -10.54 -14.32 -3.99
CA SER A 73 -9.20 -13.99 -3.48
C SER A 73 -9.21 -13.46 -2.03
N THR A 74 -10.28 -12.76 -1.62
CA THR A 74 -10.47 -12.32 -0.24
C THR A 74 -10.78 -13.50 0.68
N ALA A 75 -11.60 -14.48 0.24
CA ALA A 75 -11.87 -15.69 1.00
C ALA A 75 -10.59 -16.51 1.24
N HIS A 76 -9.74 -16.66 0.21
CA HIS A 76 -8.41 -17.28 0.33
C HIS A 76 -7.52 -16.53 1.33
N THR A 77 -7.52 -15.20 1.29
CA THR A 77 -6.75 -14.38 2.23
C THR A 77 -7.22 -14.56 3.67
N TYR A 78 -8.53 -14.56 3.91
CA TYR A 78 -9.10 -14.75 5.24
C TYR A 78 -8.79 -16.14 5.78
N PHE A 79 -8.91 -17.17 4.95
CA PHE A 79 -8.53 -18.52 5.34
C PHE A 79 -7.02 -18.63 5.64
N ALA A 80 -6.17 -17.95 4.86
CA ALA A 80 -4.73 -17.90 5.13
C ALA A 80 -4.40 -17.26 6.49
N TYR A 81 -5.19 -16.29 6.95
CA TYR A 81 -5.04 -15.73 8.29
C TYR A 81 -5.37 -16.76 9.37
N VAL A 82 -6.46 -17.50 9.22
CA VAL A 82 -6.82 -18.59 10.14
C VAL A 82 -5.73 -19.67 10.16
N ARG A 83 -5.25 -20.09 8.99
CA ARG A 83 -4.16 -21.09 8.87
C ARG A 83 -2.85 -20.60 9.53
N ALA A 84 -2.51 -19.33 9.36
CA ALA A 84 -1.32 -18.76 9.99
C ALA A 84 -1.45 -18.66 11.52
N PHE A 85 -2.64 -18.32 12.02
CA PHE A 85 -2.96 -18.34 13.44
C PHE A 85 -2.86 -19.75 14.03
N LEU A 86 -3.45 -20.76 13.40
CA LEU A 86 -3.38 -22.14 13.87
C LEU A 86 -1.94 -22.72 13.77
N SER A 87 -1.13 -22.26 12.80
CA SER A 87 0.31 -22.58 12.79
C SER A 87 1.07 -21.94 13.96
N PHE A 88 0.63 -20.79 14.45
CA PHE A 88 1.16 -20.20 15.68
C PHE A 88 0.78 -21.06 16.89
N CYS A 89 -0.47 -21.52 17.02
CA CYS A 89 -0.91 -22.38 18.09
C CYS A 89 -0.10 -23.69 18.16
N VAL A 90 0.31 -24.25 17.01
CA VAL A 90 1.20 -25.42 16.96
C VAL A 90 2.59 -25.06 17.50
N ARG A 91 3.15 -23.91 17.15
CA ARG A 91 4.46 -23.47 17.67
C ARG A 91 4.43 -23.12 19.16
N ASP A 92 3.27 -22.71 19.67
CA ASP A 92 3.02 -22.41 21.09
C ASP A 92 2.62 -23.68 21.89
N GLU A 93 2.72 -24.86 21.27
CA GLU A 93 2.44 -26.18 21.86
C GLU A 93 1.00 -26.38 22.36
N GLU A 94 0.05 -25.56 21.88
CA GLU A 94 -1.39 -25.65 22.21
C GLU A 94 -2.15 -26.58 21.23
N LEU A 95 -1.52 -26.91 20.07
CA LEU A 95 -2.00 -27.88 19.07
C LEU A 95 -0.86 -28.80 18.64
N ASP A 96 -1.12 -30.09 18.47
CA ASP A 96 -0.15 -31.03 17.92
C ASP A 96 0.09 -30.82 16.42
N THR A 97 -0.97 -30.51 15.67
CA THR A 97 -0.93 -30.28 14.21
C THR A 97 -1.88 -29.16 13.84
N ASN A 98 -1.60 -28.49 12.70
CA ASN A 98 -2.48 -27.43 12.21
C ASN A 98 -3.71 -28.02 11.47
N PRO A 99 -4.93 -27.92 12.03
CA PRO A 99 -6.12 -28.48 11.42
C PRO A 99 -6.54 -27.76 10.12
N ALA A 100 -6.04 -26.53 9.85
CA ALA A 100 -6.28 -25.81 8.61
C ALA A 100 -5.29 -26.18 7.48
N ALA A 101 -4.29 -27.01 7.75
CA ALA A 101 -3.30 -27.44 6.75
C ALA A 101 -3.68 -28.74 6.04
N THR A 102 -4.95 -29.11 6.00
CA THR A 102 -5.45 -30.32 5.35
C THR A 102 -6.24 -29.96 4.08
N GLU A 103 -6.14 -30.78 3.03
CA GLU A 103 -6.93 -30.60 1.80
C GLU A 103 -8.44 -30.47 2.10
N ARG A 104 -8.93 -31.26 3.07
CA ARG A 104 -10.32 -31.23 3.51
C ARG A 104 -10.72 -29.86 4.07
N ALA A 105 -9.82 -29.19 4.77
CA ALA A 105 -10.09 -27.87 5.35
C ALA A 105 -10.15 -26.76 4.28
N GLU A 106 -9.57 -26.97 3.12
CA GLU A 106 -9.51 -26.01 1.99
C GLU A 106 -10.60 -26.27 0.92
N GLU A 107 -11.27 -27.43 0.95
CA GLU A 107 -12.22 -27.88 -0.08
C GLU A 107 -13.37 -26.88 -0.37
N PHE A 108 -13.73 -26.03 0.61
CA PHE A 108 -14.78 -25.03 0.47
C PHE A 108 -14.33 -23.75 -0.26
N LEU A 109 -13.03 -23.52 -0.36
CA LEU A 109 -12.54 -22.30 -1.00
C LEU A 109 -13.02 -22.22 -2.44
N PRO A 110 -13.46 -21.04 -2.90
CA PRO A 110 -13.82 -20.88 -4.31
C PRO A 110 -12.58 -21.07 -5.18
N GLU A 111 -12.77 -21.49 -6.42
CA GLU A 111 -11.68 -21.45 -7.39
C GLU A 111 -11.15 -20.02 -7.50
N ASP A 112 -9.83 -19.88 -7.56
CA ASP A 112 -9.17 -18.57 -7.63
C ASP A 112 -9.35 -18.02 -9.06
N GLU A 113 -10.54 -17.51 -9.33
CA GLU A 113 -10.78 -16.77 -10.57
C GLU A 113 -10.06 -15.43 -10.47
N PRO A 114 -9.24 -15.05 -11.44
CA PRO A 114 -8.64 -13.73 -11.48
C PRO A 114 -9.75 -12.67 -11.59
N THR A 115 -10.19 -12.15 -10.44
CA THR A 115 -11.39 -11.32 -10.28
C THR A 115 -11.26 -9.89 -10.77
N THR A 116 -10.07 -9.44 -11.15
CA THR A 116 -9.85 -8.10 -11.72
C THR A 116 -8.60 -8.11 -12.57
N GLU A 117 -8.69 -7.60 -13.78
CA GLU A 117 -7.50 -7.30 -14.58
C GLU A 117 -6.55 -6.44 -13.72
N THR A 118 -5.38 -7.01 -13.48
CA THR A 118 -4.32 -6.33 -12.75
C THR A 118 -3.95 -5.02 -13.46
N GLN A 119 -4.11 -3.87 -12.80
CA GLN A 119 -3.83 -2.60 -13.43
C GLN A 119 -2.34 -2.40 -13.67
N PHE A 120 -2.01 -2.04 -14.90
CA PHE A 120 -0.75 -1.44 -15.34
C PHE A 120 -1.06 -0.07 -15.93
N TRP A 121 -0.26 0.95 -15.65
CA TRP A 121 -0.38 2.20 -16.38
C TRP A 121 0.20 2.01 -17.78
N THR A 122 -0.58 2.25 -18.81
CA THR A 122 0.00 2.24 -20.15
C THR A 122 0.96 3.43 -20.33
N PRO A 123 1.92 3.37 -21.27
CA PRO A 123 2.80 4.50 -21.57
C PRO A 123 2.02 5.79 -21.87
N GLU A 124 0.89 5.69 -22.57
CA GLU A 124 0.02 6.83 -22.91
C GLU A 124 -0.68 7.38 -21.67
N GLN A 125 -1.19 6.53 -20.80
CA GLN A 125 -1.82 6.93 -19.53
C GLN A 125 -0.80 7.62 -18.62
N ARG A 126 0.40 7.04 -18.47
CA ARG A 126 1.51 7.62 -17.70
C ARG A 126 1.88 8.99 -18.25
N LYS A 127 2.09 9.09 -19.56
CA LYS A 127 2.42 10.34 -20.24
C LYS A 127 1.35 11.40 -20.00
N ARG A 128 0.07 11.05 -20.24
CA ARG A 128 -1.06 12.00 -20.09
C ARG A 128 -1.21 12.50 -18.65
N LEU A 129 -1.05 11.62 -17.65
CA LEU A 129 -1.13 12.03 -16.24
C LEU A 129 0.00 12.99 -15.87
N LEU A 130 1.24 12.72 -16.33
CA LEU A 130 2.40 13.58 -16.09
C LEU A 130 2.25 14.93 -16.78
N GLU A 131 1.79 14.96 -18.03
CA GLU A 131 1.49 16.19 -18.77
C GLU A 131 0.42 17.01 -18.09
N TYR A 132 -0.67 16.37 -17.65
CA TYR A 132 -1.73 17.07 -16.94
C TYR A 132 -1.26 17.66 -15.60
N ALA A 133 -0.43 16.93 -14.86
CA ALA A 133 0.15 17.45 -13.61
C ALA A 133 1.05 18.68 -13.88
N ASP A 134 1.79 18.70 -15.00
CA ASP A 134 2.59 19.84 -15.45
C ASP A 134 1.68 21.02 -15.90
N GLU A 135 0.63 20.76 -16.69
CA GLU A 135 -0.39 21.74 -17.09
C GLU A 135 -1.07 22.39 -15.87
N ARG A 136 -1.50 21.58 -14.92
CA ARG A 136 -2.16 22.02 -13.68
C ARG A 136 -1.26 22.92 -12.83
N LEU A 137 0.02 22.56 -12.70
CA LEU A 137 1.01 23.41 -12.04
C LEU A 137 1.17 24.75 -12.79
N HIS A 138 1.22 24.72 -14.13
CA HIS A 138 1.30 25.95 -14.92
C HIS A 138 0.07 26.84 -14.73
N MET A 139 -1.14 26.26 -14.70
CA MET A 139 -2.38 26.98 -14.45
C MET A 139 -2.41 27.60 -13.05
N ALA A 140 -1.94 26.87 -12.02
CA ALA A 140 -1.83 27.37 -10.66
C ALA A 140 -0.85 28.55 -10.57
N ARG A 141 0.31 28.46 -11.25
CA ARG A 141 1.31 29.56 -11.31
C ARG A 141 0.77 30.83 -11.99
N LYS A 142 -0.16 30.68 -12.91
CA LYS A 142 -0.84 31.78 -13.60
C LYS A 142 -2.13 32.23 -12.93
N GLU A 143 -2.46 31.64 -11.77
CA GLU A 143 -3.70 31.92 -11.04
C GLU A 143 -4.97 31.74 -11.90
N THR A 144 -4.91 30.88 -12.93
CA THR A 144 -6.06 30.58 -13.80
C THR A 144 -6.97 29.50 -13.23
N ILE A 145 -6.56 28.85 -12.14
CA ILE A 145 -7.34 27.90 -11.34
C ILE A 145 -7.19 28.24 -9.86
N ASP A 146 -8.24 27.98 -9.08
CA ASP A 146 -8.24 28.18 -7.62
C ASP A 146 -7.59 26.97 -6.92
N VAL A 147 -6.27 26.87 -7.08
CA VAL A 147 -5.44 25.83 -6.46
C VAL A 147 -4.19 26.48 -5.90
N PRO A 148 -3.92 26.34 -4.59
CA PRO A 148 -2.68 26.83 -4.00
C PRO A 148 -1.46 26.27 -4.72
N LEU A 149 -0.48 27.13 -4.97
CA LEU A 149 0.73 26.76 -5.74
C LEU A 149 1.49 25.59 -5.08
N GLU A 150 1.60 25.61 -3.76
CA GLU A 150 2.24 24.54 -2.98
C GLU A 150 1.55 23.18 -3.19
N ARG A 151 0.21 23.18 -3.19
CA ARG A 151 -0.58 21.99 -3.46
C ARG A 151 -0.36 21.45 -4.88
N ALA A 152 -0.26 22.35 -5.87
CA ALA A 152 0.00 21.97 -7.25
C ALA A 152 1.41 21.34 -7.40
N TYR A 153 2.43 21.88 -6.74
CA TYR A 153 3.78 21.29 -6.69
C TYR A 153 3.79 19.95 -5.98
N ARG A 154 3.12 19.84 -4.82
CA ARG A 154 3.00 18.60 -4.07
C ARG A 154 2.36 17.48 -4.89
N ASP A 155 1.18 17.75 -5.46
CA ASP A 155 0.42 16.77 -6.24
C ASP A 155 1.22 16.32 -7.47
N ARG A 156 1.87 17.25 -8.17
CA ARG A 156 2.78 16.94 -9.30
C ARG A 156 3.95 16.05 -8.86
N THR A 157 4.60 16.40 -7.76
CA THR A 157 5.76 15.63 -7.28
C THR A 157 5.33 14.22 -6.88
N ALA A 158 4.19 14.05 -6.23
CA ALA A 158 3.64 12.73 -5.89
C ALA A 158 3.43 11.86 -7.15
N VAL A 159 2.83 12.43 -8.21
CA VAL A 159 2.65 11.73 -9.50
C VAL A 159 3.99 11.34 -10.11
N VAL A 160 4.97 12.25 -10.13
CA VAL A 160 6.30 11.99 -10.70
C VAL A 160 7.01 10.85 -9.96
N LEU A 161 7.03 10.89 -8.61
CA LEU A 161 7.70 9.84 -7.84
C LEU A 161 7.05 8.47 -8.05
N LEU A 162 5.72 8.40 -8.09
CA LEU A 162 5.01 7.15 -8.36
C LEU A 162 5.29 6.63 -9.78
N ALA A 163 5.25 7.51 -10.78
CA ALA A 163 5.40 7.15 -12.19
C ALA A 163 6.84 6.74 -12.57
N GLU A 164 7.85 7.33 -11.91
CA GLU A 164 9.24 7.21 -12.31
C GLU A 164 10.07 6.24 -11.44
N LEU A 165 9.69 6.05 -10.16
CA LEU A 165 10.55 5.34 -9.21
C LEU A 165 10.03 3.97 -8.78
N GLY A 166 8.82 3.61 -9.20
CA GLY A 166 8.21 2.34 -8.79
C GLY A 166 8.04 2.18 -7.28
N VAL A 167 7.97 3.27 -6.53
CA VAL A 167 7.74 3.28 -5.09
C VAL A 167 6.29 2.92 -4.75
N ARG A 168 6.08 2.37 -3.56
CA ARG A 168 4.71 2.06 -3.07
C ARG A 168 4.08 3.32 -2.47
N GLY A 169 2.75 3.43 -2.55
CA GLY A 169 2.05 4.55 -1.92
C GLY A 169 2.34 4.67 -0.41
N ALA A 170 2.49 3.55 0.30
CA ALA A 170 2.84 3.53 1.72
C ALA A 170 4.33 3.87 2.01
N GLU A 171 5.15 4.05 0.99
CA GLU A 171 6.53 4.52 1.10
C GLU A 171 6.62 6.04 0.96
N LEU A 172 5.64 6.66 0.31
CA LEU A 172 5.54 8.12 0.16
C LEU A 172 4.60 8.76 1.18
N PHE A 173 3.51 8.09 1.51
CA PHE A 173 2.41 8.62 2.29
C PHE A 173 2.25 7.87 3.60
N ARG A 174 1.75 8.57 4.63
CA ARG A 174 1.52 7.97 5.94
C ARG A 174 0.49 6.85 5.90
N ASP A 175 0.75 5.78 6.65
CA ASP A 175 -0.21 4.72 6.90
C ASP A 175 -0.80 4.87 8.31
N LYS A 176 -2.09 5.19 8.42
CA LYS A 176 -2.76 5.34 9.72
C LYS A 176 -2.75 4.07 10.58
N ASN A 177 -2.60 2.91 9.94
CA ASN A 177 -2.61 1.60 10.59
C ASN A 177 -1.20 1.08 10.92
N ASP A 178 -0.15 1.85 10.63
CA ASP A 178 1.24 1.49 10.88
C ASP A 178 2.02 2.73 11.31
N SER A 179 2.28 2.84 12.62
CA SER A 179 2.95 3.98 13.24
C SER A 179 4.39 4.21 12.76
N ASP A 180 5.03 3.18 12.17
CA ASP A 180 6.38 3.31 11.62
C ASP A 180 6.38 3.88 10.19
N ARG A 181 5.20 4.17 9.64
CA ARG A 181 5.02 4.69 8.27
C ARG A 181 4.44 6.10 8.28
N ASP A 182 5.27 7.05 8.67
CA ASP A 182 4.89 8.48 8.73
C ASP A 182 4.94 9.17 7.35
N GLY A 183 5.28 8.43 6.30
CA GLY A 183 5.51 8.97 4.95
C GLY A 183 6.94 9.44 4.75
N LEU A 184 7.25 9.94 3.56
CA LEU A 184 8.57 10.44 3.18
C LEU A 184 8.81 11.80 3.83
N GLN A 185 9.94 11.95 4.54
CA GLN A 185 10.42 13.19 5.15
C GLN A 185 11.59 13.78 4.37
N TRP A 186 11.91 15.06 4.58
CA TRP A 186 13.04 15.68 3.91
C TRP A 186 14.38 15.10 4.38
N SER A 187 14.47 14.58 5.60
CA SER A 187 15.62 13.79 6.09
C SER A 187 15.87 12.50 5.29
N ASP A 188 14.86 12.01 4.58
CA ASP A 188 14.96 10.85 3.70
C ASP A 188 15.42 11.20 2.29
N VAL A 189 15.54 12.49 1.95
CA VAL A 189 15.83 12.99 0.59
C VAL A 189 17.26 13.51 0.52
N ASP A 190 18.11 12.83 -0.23
CA ASP A 190 19.50 13.22 -0.50
C ASP A 190 19.61 13.66 -1.97
N LEU A 191 19.37 14.94 -2.21
CA LEU A 191 19.42 15.49 -3.56
C LEU A 191 20.85 15.52 -4.13
N ASP A 192 21.86 15.67 -3.27
CA ASP A 192 23.27 15.71 -3.71
C ASP A 192 23.72 14.35 -4.27
N ARG A 193 23.23 13.26 -3.65
CA ARG A 193 23.50 11.90 -4.12
C ARG A 193 22.43 11.36 -5.07
N GLY A 194 21.39 12.13 -5.35
CA GLY A 194 20.30 11.75 -6.26
C GLY A 194 19.52 10.54 -5.78
N ARG A 195 19.15 10.47 -4.52
CA ARG A 195 18.42 9.33 -3.94
C ARG A 195 17.45 9.75 -2.84
N ILE A 196 16.45 8.89 -2.61
CA ILE A 196 15.61 8.92 -1.41
C ILE A 196 15.76 7.61 -0.64
N THR A 197 15.46 7.62 0.65
CA THR A 197 15.40 6.44 1.50
C THR A 197 13.96 6.16 1.87
N VAL A 198 13.42 4.99 1.55
CA VAL A 198 12.03 4.63 1.83
C VAL A 198 11.94 3.50 2.85
N PHE A 199 10.87 3.49 3.66
CA PHE A 199 10.60 2.40 4.59
C PHE A 199 9.83 1.28 3.86
N GLY A 200 10.56 0.23 3.47
CA GLY A 200 10.06 -0.88 2.66
C GLY A 200 9.03 -1.78 3.36
N LYS A 201 8.42 -2.71 2.60
CA LYS A 201 7.52 -3.73 3.17
C LYS A 201 8.26 -4.68 4.11
N SER A 202 9.56 -4.87 3.91
CA SER A 202 10.47 -5.66 4.75
C SER A 202 10.79 -5.03 6.11
N ARG A 203 10.21 -3.83 6.41
CA ARG A 203 10.49 -2.98 7.57
C ARG A 203 11.96 -2.52 7.66
N ASN A 204 12.63 -2.47 6.52
CA ASN A 204 13.97 -1.92 6.38
C ASN A 204 13.91 -0.60 5.61
N ARG A 205 14.86 0.28 5.90
CA ARG A 205 15.10 1.50 5.12
C ARG A 205 15.92 1.15 3.88
N GLU A 206 15.36 1.43 2.71
CA GLU A 206 15.91 1.03 1.41
C GLU A 206 16.17 2.27 0.55
N PRO A 207 17.36 2.42 -0.07
CA PRO A 207 17.64 3.53 -0.97
C PRO A 207 16.93 3.32 -2.33
N VAL A 208 16.44 4.43 -2.91
CA VAL A 208 15.87 4.49 -4.25
C VAL A 208 16.53 5.63 -5.01
N GLY A 209 17.16 5.34 -6.15
CA GLY A 209 17.75 6.34 -7.02
C GLY A 209 16.69 7.23 -7.66
N LEU A 210 17.00 8.52 -7.84
CA LEU A 210 16.13 9.49 -8.48
C LEU A 210 16.44 9.57 -9.99
N THR A 211 15.40 9.50 -10.82
CA THR A 211 15.51 9.96 -12.19
C THR A 211 15.71 11.47 -12.21
N GLU A 212 16.22 12.03 -13.30
CA GLU A 212 16.37 13.48 -13.45
C GLU A 212 15.04 14.23 -13.22
N ARG A 213 13.93 13.68 -13.71
CA ARG A 213 12.60 14.25 -13.53
C ARG A 213 12.16 14.25 -12.06
N ALA A 214 12.41 13.16 -11.35
CA ALA A 214 12.09 13.02 -9.92
C ALA A 214 12.96 13.97 -9.07
N HIS A 215 14.25 14.04 -9.34
CA HIS A 215 15.18 14.96 -8.70
C HIS A 215 14.73 16.42 -8.87
N ASN A 216 14.43 16.83 -10.12
CA ASN A 216 13.95 18.17 -10.42
C ASN A 216 12.61 18.48 -9.75
N ALA A 217 11.70 17.49 -9.63
CA ALA A 217 10.41 17.66 -8.95
C ALA A 217 10.61 17.90 -7.46
N LEU A 218 11.42 17.09 -6.77
CA LEU A 218 11.74 17.25 -5.35
C LEU A 218 12.48 18.56 -5.07
N SER A 219 13.50 18.92 -5.87
CA SER A 219 14.25 20.16 -5.70
C SER A 219 13.36 21.41 -5.80
N ARG A 220 12.37 21.38 -6.69
CA ARG A 220 11.41 22.49 -6.83
C ARG A 220 10.41 22.51 -5.68
N LEU A 221 9.92 21.35 -5.25
CA LEU A 221 9.01 21.24 -4.12
C LEU A 221 9.67 21.73 -2.83
N GLN A 222 10.92 21.35 -2.56
CA GLN A 222 11.69 21.79 -1.40
C GLN A 222 11.79 23.33 -1.34
N ARG A 223 12.10 23.96 -2.49
CA ARG A 223 12.21 25.43 -2.58
C ARG A 223 10.88 26.16 -2.39
N VAL A 224 9.76 25.52 -2.70
CA VAL A 224 8.42 26.12 -2.52
C VAL A 224 7.91 25.88 -1.11
N HIS A 225 8.17 24.71 -0.54
CA HIS A 225 7.75 24.37 0.81
C HIS A 225 8.61 25.04 1.89
N GLU A 226 9.90 25.32 1.62
CA GLU A 226 10.85 25.86 2.57
C GLU A 226 10.73 25.17 3.94
N PRO A 227 10.93 23.84 4.03
CA PRO A 227 10.70 23.09 5.26
C PRO A 227 11.58 23.64 6.38
N PRO A 228 11.01 23.96 7.58
CA PRO A 228 11.78 24.50 8.69
C PRO A 228 12.84 23.54 9.23
N THR A 229 12.55 22.23 9.16
CA THR A 229 13.40 21.16 9.69
C THR A 229 13.45 19.97 8.73
N ASP A 230 14.44 19.10 8.88
CA ASP A 230 14.61 17.93 8.01
C ASP A 230 13.57 16.82 8.29
N ASP A 231 12.92 16.80 9.44
CA ASP A 231 11.83 15.89 9.78
C ASP A 231 10.47 16.35 9.21
N TRP A 232 10.45 17.50 8.52
CA TRP A 232 9.24 17.96 7.84
C TRP A 232 8.84 16.99 6.72
N PRO A 233 7.54 16.62 6.58
CA PRO A 233 7.12 15.71 5.53
C PRO A 233 7.27 16.35 4.12
N VAL A 234 7.67 15.54 3.15
CA VAL A 234 7.68 15.94 1.73
C VAL A 234 6.26 16.23 1.24
N PHE A 235 5.27 15.53 1.80
CA PHE A 235 3.87 15.64 1.45
C PHE A 235 3.02 16.02 2.68
N PRO A 236 3.11 17.26 3.18
CA PRO A 236 2.36 17.68 4.37
C PRO A 236 0.85 17.68 4.11
N THR A 237 0.08 17.41 5.18
CA THR A 237 -1.38 17.46 5.12
C THR A 237 -1.89 18.90 5.06
N ASP A 238 -2.96 19.13 4.31
CA ASP A 238 -3.72 20.39 4.35
C ASP A 238 -4.81 20.38 5.44
N HIS A 239 -5.02 19.24 6.11
CA HIS A 239 -6.11 19.07 7.08
C HIS A 239 -5.79 19.80 8.39
N ALA A 240 -6.43 20.94 8.60
CA ALA A 240 -6.19 21.82 9.75
C ALA A 240 -6.28 21.09 11.11
N ALA A 241 -7.32 20.24 11.31
CA ALA A 241 -7.47 19.52 12.58
C ALA A 241 -6.29 18.61 12.91
N SER A 242 -5.65 18.01 11.90
CA SER A 242 -4.44 17.20 12.10
C SER A 242 -3.22 18.04 12.47
N LYS A 243 -3.13 19.28 11.95
CA LYS A 243 -2.07 20.22 12.31
C LYS A 243 -2.26 20.74 13.73
N TYR A 244 -3.49 21.09 14.13
CA TYR A 244 -3.82 21.48 15.50
C TYR A 244 -3.45 20.37 16.50
N ALA A 245 -3.80 19.12 16.19
CA ALA A 245 -3.45 17.96 17.02
C ALA A 245 -1.93 17.80 17.13
N ALA A 246 -1.19 17.91 16.02
CA ALA A 246 0.27 17.78 16.04
C ALA A 246 0.94 18.86 16.91
N VAL A 247 0.44 20.12 16.88
CA VAL A 247 0.96 21.19 17.75
C VAL A 247 0.61 20.92 19.20
N GLU A 248 -0.63 20.49 19.50
CA GLU A 248 -1.07 20.13 20.85
C GLU A 248 -0.23 18.98 21.43
N ASP A 249 0.00 17.92 20.65
CA ASP A 249 0.82 16.76 21.05
C ASP A 249 2.28 17.15 21.34
N ALA A 250 2.85 18.04 20.53
CA ALA A 250 4.23 18.46 20.66
C ALA A 250 4.48 19.48 21.79
N THR A 251 3.50 20.36 22.06
CA THR A 251 3.67 21.51 22.98
C THR A 251 2.85 21.40 24.25
N GLY A 252 1.90 20.48 24.33
CA GLY A 252 0.94 20.37 25.43
C GLY A 252 -0.17 21.44 25.39
N GLU A 253 -0.15 22.35 24.40
CA GLU A 253 -1.09 23.45 24.26
C GLU A 253 -1.78 23.43 22.88
N ARG A 254 -3.11 23.41 22.88
CA ARG A 254 -3.88 23.50 21.64
C ARG A 254 -3.98 24.96 21.19
N PRO A 255 -3.55 25.31 19.96
CA PRO A 255 -3.72 26.65 19.44
C PRO A 255 -5.20 27.06 19.35
N GLU A 256 -5.48 28.36 19.44
CA GLU A 256 -6.84 28.87 19.34
C GLU A 256 -7.50 28.55 17.99
N PRO A 257 -8.77 28.15 17.97
CA PRO A 257 -9.50 27.89 16.73
C PRO A 257 -9.50 29.11 15.78
N GLY A 258 -9.15 28.89 14.52
CA GLY A 258 -9.11 29.97 13.51
C GLY A 258 -7.78 30.70 13.41
N SER A 259 -6.77 30.37 14.24
CA SER A 259 -5.42 30.86 14.04
C SER A 259 -4.79 30.29 12.76
N ASP A 260 -3.79 30.97 12.21
CA ASP A 260 -2.99 30.47 11.10
C ASP A 260 -2.12 29.31 11.58
N ILE A 261 -2.67 28.11 11.47
CA ILE A 261 -2.01 26.91 11.97
C ILE A 261 -0.74 26.56 11.18
N ASP A 262 -0.62 26.97 9.92
CA ASP A 262 0.57 26.75 9.12
C ASP A 262 1.72 27.64 9.60
N ALA A 263 1.44 28.90 9.90
CA ALA A 263 2.40 29.79 10.52
C ALA A 263 2.84 29.26 11.90
N ILE A 264 1.89 28.80 12.73
CA ILE A 264 2.20 28.26 14.07
C ILE A 264 3.08 27.01 13.97
N CYS A 265 2.79 26.09 13.05
CA CYS A 265 3.63 24.91 12.81
C CYS A 265 5.08 25.33 12.47
N ARG A 266 5.24 26.32 11.59
CA ARG A 266 6.55 26.83 11.17
C ARG A 266 7.28 27.56 12.31
N ASP A 267 6.63 28.46 12.99
CA ASP A 267 7.22 29.26 14.08
C ASP A 267 7.67 28.42 15.28
N ARG A 268 6.95 27.32 15.54
CA ARG A 268 7.25 26.38 16.61
C ARG A 268 8.09 25.18 16.16
N GLU A 269 8.45 25.12 14.87
CA GLU A 269 9.17 24.00 14.26
C GLU A 269 8.48 22.63 14.50
N VAL A 270 7.14 22.63 14.55
CA VAL A 270 6.35 21.41 14.70
C VAL A 270 5.92 20.90 13.34
N ALA A 271 6.50 19.78 12.91
CA ALA A 271 6.18 19.15 11.62
C ALA A 271 4.71 18.70 11.57
N PRO A 272 3.93 19.14 10.57
CA PRO A 272 2.58 18.60 10.35
C PRO A 272 2.67 17.14 9.90
N PRO A 273 1.63 16.31 10.13
CA PRO A 273 1.64 14.96 9.59
C PRO A 273 1.71 14.93 8.06
N SER A 274 2.32 13.91 7.48
CA SER A 274 2.21 13.63 6.04
C SER A 274 0.75 13.31 5.66
N ILE A 275 0.38 13.56 4.40
CA ILE A 275 -0.88 13.04 3.86
C ILE A 275 -0.94 11.53 3.96
N THR A 276 -2.14 11.00 4.15
CA THR A 276 -2.35 9.56 4.25
C THR A 276 -2.33 8.87 2.88
N LYS A 277 -2.10 7.56 2.84
CA LYS A 277 -2.27 6.74 1.62
C LYS A 277 -3.62 7.00 0.94
N GLU A 278 -4.66 7.17 1.73
CA GLU A 278 -6.00 7.43 1.22
C GLU A 278 -6.08 8.80 0.54
N ALA A 279 -5.50 9.83 1.16
CA ALA A 279 -5.39 11.16 0.53
C ALA A 279 -4.55 11.10 -0.76
N GLY A 280 -3.46 10.33 -0.79
CA GLY A 280 -2.68 10.09 -2.00
C GLY A 280 -3.49 9.42 -3.11
N ARG A 281 -4.35 8.44 -2.78
CA ARG A 281 -5.31 7.84 -3.73
C ARG A 281 -6.32 8.86 -4.25
N GLN A 282 -6.87 9.72 -3.39
CA GLN A 282 -7.81 10.77 -3.80
C GLN A 282 -7.15 11.79 -4.75
N ILE A 283 -5.87 12.11 -4.54
CA ILE A 283 -5.10 12.95 -5.48
C ILE A 283 -5.05 12.27 -6.86
N LEU A 284 -4.65 11.00 -6.93
CA LEU A 284 -4.59 10.27 -8.20
C LEU A 284 -5.97 10.14 -8.86
N LYS A 285 -7.01 9.82 -8.09
CA LYS A 285 -8.39 9.73 -8.60
C LYS A 285 -8.84 11.05 -9.23
N ARG A 286 -8.62 12.16 -8.53
CA ARG A 286 -8.92 13.48 -9.03
C ARG A 286 -8.14 13.80 -10.31
N LEU A 287 -6.82 13.60 -10.32
CA LEU A 287 -5.98 13.91 -11.47
C LEU A 287 -6.28 13.03 -12.68
N THR A 288 -6.59 11.73 -12.47
CA THR A 288 -7.02 10.82 -13.54
C THR A 288 -8.29 11.32 -14.21
N ASN A 289 -9.28 11.74 -13.41
CA ASN A 289 -10.56 12.25 -13.91
C ASN A 289 -10.39 13.61 -14.61
N GLU A 290 -9.67 14.55 -14.02
CA GLU A 290 -9.40 15.86 -14.59
C GLU A 290 -8.60 15.76 -15.90
N ALA A 291 -7.64 14.83 -16.00
CA ALA A 291 -6.87 14.55 -17.20
C ALA A 291 -7.68 13.77 -18.26
N ARG A 292 -8.90 13.33 -17.95
CA ARG A 292 -9.77 12.53 -18.81
C ARG A 292 -9.10 11.28 -19.34
N ILE A 293 -8.39 10.55 -18.46
CA ILE A 293 -7.71 9.33 -18.84
C ILE A 293 -8.72 8.19 -18.94
N GLU A 294 -8.76 7.53 -20.10
CA GLU A 294 -9.58 6.34 -20.30
C GLU A 294 -8.98 5.16 -19.55
N LEU A 295 -9.83 4.44 -18.82
CA LEU A 295 -9.48 3.28 -18.02
C LEU A 295 -10.20 2.05 -18.58
N LYS A 296 -9.62 0.86 -18.37
CA LYS A 296 -10.22 -0.41 -18.78
C LYS A 296 -11.03 -1.03 -17.63
N GLY A 297 -12.08 -1.77 -17.99
CA GLY A 297 -12.89 -2.52 -17.03
C GLY A 297 -13.50 -1.64 -15.95
N ASP A 298 -13.56 -2.14 -14.70
CA ASP A 298 -14.14 -1.47 -13.55
C ASP A 298 -13.14 -0.56 -12.79
N GLN A 299 -12.09 -0.09 -13.47
CA GLN A 299 -11.06 0.73 -12.85
C GLN A 299 -11.55 2.19 -12.72
N ASP A 300 -11.48 2.74 -11.51
CA ASP A 300 -11.93 4.11 -11.22
C ASP A 300 -10.85 5.19 -11.45
N TYR A 301 -9.56 4.82 -11.33
CA TYR A 301 -8.43 5.76 -11.43
C TYR A 301 -7.11 5.00 -11.59
N LEU A 302 -6.05 5.71 -11.98
CA LEU A 302 -4.69 5.19 -12.06
C LEU A 302 -4.11 4.97 -10.66
N GLN A 303 -4.05 3.71 -10.23
CA GLN A 303 -3.62 3.34 -8.87
C GLN A 303 -2.09 3.41 -8.71
N PRO A 304 -1.56 3.74 -7.50
CA PRO A 304 -0.11 3.76 -7.25
C PRO A 304 0.59 2.44 -7.60
N HIS A 305 -0.09 1.31 -7.33
CA HIS A 305 0.49 0.00 -7.59
C HIS A 305 0.55 -0.32 -9.10
N GLY A 306 -0.38 0.24 -9.88
CA GLY A 306 -0.36 0.16 -11.34
C GLY A 306 0.86 0.86 -11.96
N ALA A 307 1.29 2.01 -11.41
CA ALA A 307 2.52 2.69 -11.82
C ALA A 307 3.76 1.81 -11.60
N ARG A 308 3.87 1.22 -10.41
CA ARG A 308 4.98 0.33 -10.05
C ARG A 308 5.05 -0.91 -10.95
N ARG A 309 3.90 -1.52 -11.24
CA ARG A 309 3.82 -2.67 -12.15
C ARG A 309 4.22 -2.28 -13.56
N ALA A 310 3.77 -1.12 -14.04
CA ALA A 310 4.13 -0.62 -15.37
C ALA A 310 5.63 -0.42 -15.52
N LEU A 311 6.30 0.18 -14.53
CA LEU A 311 7.77 0.31 -14.55
C LEU A 311 8.46 -1.06 -14.59
N GLY A 312 7.99 -2.01 -13.79
CA GLY A 312 8.55 -3.36 -13.79
C GLY A 312 8.37 -4.08 -15.13
N ALA A 313 7.18 -3.97 -15.74
CA ALA A 313 6.88 -4.52 -17.05
C ALA A 313 7.78 -3.91 -18.13
N GLU A 314 7.88 -2.58 -18.19
CA GLU A 314 8.71 -1.85 -19.14
C GLU A 314 10.20 -2.27 -19.09
N LEU A 315 10.75 -2.39 -17.88
CA LEU A 315 12.12 -2.86 -17.69
C LEU A 315 12.29 -4.34 -18.06
N TYR A 316 11.29 -5.16 -17.75
CA TYR A 316 11.32 -6.58 -18.05
C TYR A 316 11.20 -6.86 -19.55
N GLU A 317 10.29 -6.21 -20.26
CA GLU A 317 10.12 -6.25 -21.72
C GLU A 317 11.38 -5.78 -22.46
N SER A 318 12.07 -4.77 -21.91
CA SER A 318 13.34 -4.29 -22.44
C SER A 318 14.53 -5.22 -22.18
N GLY A 319 14.31 -6.42 -21.64
CA GLY A 319 15.36 -7.40 -21.35
C GLY A 319 16.17 -7.12 -20.09
N HIS A 320 15.75 -6.17 -19.24
CA HIS A 320 16.46 -5.73 -18.04
C HIS A 320 15.82 -6.29 -16.77
N SER A 321 15.66 -7.61 -16.66
CA SER A 321 15.00 -8.28 -15.53
C SER A 321 15.68 -8.03 -14.16
N GLU A 322 17.02 -7.98 -14.13
CA GLU A 322 17.77 -7.66 -12.91
C GLU A 322 17.59 -6.19 -12.50
N LEU A 323 17.48 -5.28 -13.47
CA LEU A 323 17.17 -3.87 -13.22
C LEU A 323 15.73 -3.74 -12.71
N ALA A 324 14.77 -4.48 -13.27
CA ALA A 324 13.40 -4.53 -12.79
C ALA A 324 13.35 -5.03 -11.33
N GLN A 325 14.06 -6.13 -11.01
CA GLN A 325 14.17 -6.63 -9.64
C GLN A 325 14.72 -5.55 -8.70
N SER A 326 15.81 -4.91 -9.08
CA SER A 326 16.48 -3.88 -8.28
C SER A 326 15.61 -2.63 -8.10
N ALA A 327 15.02 -2.10 -9.17
CA ALA A 327 14.14 -0.92 -9.12
C ALA A 327 12.90 -1.17 -8.28
N LEU A 328 12.33 -2.36 -8.39
CA LEU A 328 11.16 -2.78 -7.61
C LEU A 328 11.53 -3.29 -6.21
N ARG A 329 12.81 -3.47 -5.92
CA ARG A 329 13.28 -4.00 -4.63
C ARG A 329 12.58 -5.33 -4.28
N HIS A 330 12.52 -6.25 -5.26
CA HIS A 330 12.04 -7.60 -5.04
C HIS A 330 13.12 -8.43 -4.35
N LYS A 331 12.72 -9.24 -3.36
CA LYS A 331 13.67 -10.05 -2.58
C LYS A 331 14.41 -11.07 -3.45
N SER A 332 13.76 -11.58 -4.49
CA SER A 332 14.33 -12.54 -5.42
C SER A 332 13.95 -12.22 -6.87
N ILE A 333 14.73 -12.75 -7.81
CA ILE A 333 14.46 -12.62 -9.24
C ILE A 333 13.24 -13.46 -9.65
N GLU A 334 12.98 -14.57 -8.94
CA GLU A 334 11.80 -15.42 -9.14
C GLU A 334 10.51 -14.62 -8.96
N THR A 335 10.44 -13.78 -7.93
CA THR A 335 9.28 -12.88 -7.73
C THR A 335 9.06 -11.94 -8.92
N THR A 336 10.14 -11.49 -9.56
CA THR A 336 10.05 -10.64 -10.76
C THR A 336 9.61 -11.47 -11.97
N HIS A 337 10.16 -12.66 -12.13
CA HIS A 337 9.77 -13.57 -13.22
C HIS A 337 8.30 -14.01 -13.11
N GLU A 338 7.83 -14.37 -11.92
CA GLU A 338 6.43 -14.74 -11.68
C GLU A 338 5.48 -13.58 -11.97
N ALA A 339 5.84 -12.35 -11.55
CA ALA A 339 5.00 -11.17 -11.75
C ALA A 339 4.85 -10.76 -13.22
N TYR A 340 5.80 -11.14 -14.10
CA TYR A 340 5.87 -10.72 -15.50
C TYR A 340 6.05 -11.89 -16.47
N SER A 341 5.75 -13.14 -16.07
CA SER A 341 5.88 -14.35 -16.89
C SER A 341 5.03 -14.30 -18.16
N ASP A 342 3.82 -13.80 -18.05
CA ASP A 342 2.87 -13.75 -19.17
C ASP A 342 3.32 -12.78 -20.26
N ILE A 343 3.94 -11.65 -19.89
CA ILE A 343 4.53 -10.68 -20.80
C ILE A 343 5.63 -11.34 -21.64
N LYS A 344 6.50 -12.14 -20.99
CA LYS A 344 7.59 -12.83 -21.68
C LYS A 344 7.11 -13.85 -22.73
N ALA A 345 5.98 -14.50 -22.48
CA ALA A 345 5.41 -15.47 -23.43
C ALA A 345 4.97 -14.79 -24.74
N GLU A 346 4.35 -13.62 -24.66
CA GLU A 346 3.94 -12.85 -25.85
C GLU A 346 5.16 -12.32 -26.63
N ASP A 347 6.20 -11.84 -25.94
CA ASP A 347 7.42 -11.32 -26.57
C ASP A 347 8.26 -12.43 -27.19
N VAL A 348 8.33 -13.61 -26.59
CA VAL A 348 8.97 -14.79 -27.16
C VAL A 348 8.28 -15.17 -28.47
N ALA A 349 6.95 -15.15 -28.52
CA ALA A 349 6.20 -15.45 -29.74
C ALA A 349 6.52 -14.42 -30.86
N LYS A 350 6.52 -13.12 -30.54
CA LYS A 350 6.89 -12.05 -31.47
C LYS A 350 8.34 -12.20 -31.99
N SER A 351 9.28 -12.46 -31.08
CA SER A 351 10.69 -12.66 -31.41
C SER A 351 10.90 -13.89 -32.32
N ILE A 352 10.15 -14.98 -32.11
CA ILE A 352 10.18 -16.14 -32.99
C ILE A 352 9.69 -15.78 -34.38
N ASP A 353 8.63 -14.98 -34.48
CA ASP A 353 8.09 -14.53 -35.77
C ASP A 353 9.05 -13.60 -36.52
N GLU A 354 9.82 -12.77 -35.81
CA GLU A 354 10.84 -11.89 -36.38
C GLU A 354 12.05 -12.67 -36.91
N VAL A 355 12.51 -13.67 -36.16
CA VAL A 355 13.65 -14.53 -36.58
C VAL A 355 13.29 -15.46 -37.74
N ARG A 356 12.00 -15.76 -37.94
CA ARG A 356 11.49 -16.64 -39.01
C ARG A 356 11.10 -15.91 -40.28
N LYS A 357 11.11 -14.59 -40.32
CA LYS A 357 10.94 -13.73 -41.50
C LYS A 357 12.27 -13.47 -42.16
#